data_6f0b8378379c9f58832e038a324491d3
#
_entry.id   6f0b8378379c9f58832e038a324491d3
#
_cell.length_a   1.000
_cell.length_b   1.000
_cell.length_c   1.000
_cell.angle_alpha   90.00
_cell.angle_beta   90.00
_cell.angle_gamma   90.00
#
_symmetry.space_group_name_H-M   'P 1'
#
loop_
_entity.id
_entity.type
_entity.pdbx_description
1 polymer ?
#
loop_
_entity_poly.entity_id
_entity_poly.type
_entity_poly.pdbx_seq_one_letter_code
_entity_poly.pdbx_strand_id
1 'polypeptide(L)'
;VLRITFDEAIRRAIEKNPTVQAAAAGILRAEGLLRQARAATRLQVFGNITTTTLNTGVDFQGTTVTPRNSLAATLTADMPIVAAAAWARRAQAEDARNVAEFAVADTRRQVALAAADAYLTILAARRVVEANARARDTAKAHFDLATELEQRGAGSRLNALRAQQQFSTDEALVETARLALYGAQEALGVLIAADEPADASDEPAFDLPADAPSSQTASLTSFRSDLKLFAAEQLAAERIVRDSSKDWWPSIDALFQPSSTYPSPFFLPGNSWRFLLQANVPVFDSGQRASSKIQRQAALEQTRSLFAGATMQATSQVRAAREAVSSGERVLARARGAAGQARDVVDITNIAFRAGAATNIEVIDAERSARDAETAVAVAEDTLRRARLELLTALGRFP
;
A
#
# COMPACT_ATOMS: atom_id res chain seq x y z
N VAL A 1 -9.59 -24.48 -6.14
CA VAL A 1 -8.59 -23.77 -5.31
C VAL A 1 -7.26 -23.75 -6.06
N LEU A 2 -6.78 -22.58 -6.37
CA LEU A 2 -5.53 -22.35 -7.11
C LEU A 2 -4.32 -22.59 -6.19
N ARG A 3 -3.48 -23.58 -6.49
CA ARG A 3 -2.23 -23.80 -5.75
C ARG A 3 -1.10 -22.98 -6.34
N ILE A 4 -0.48 -22.17 -5.50
CA ILE A 4 0.60 -21.25 -5.90
C ILE A 4 1.75 -21.29 -4.91
N THR A 5 2.96 -21.00 -5.39
CA THR A 5 4.15 -20.84 -4.55
C THR A 5 4.19 -19.44 -3.93
N PHE A 6 5.01 -19.27 -2.89
CA PHE A 6 5.17 -17.98 -2.21
C PHE A 6 5.61 -16.86 -3.16
N ASP A 7 6.65 -17.11 -3.97
CA ASP A 7 7.17 -16.12 -4.93
C ASP A 7 6.15 -15.79 -6.02
N GLU A 8 5.39 -16.79 -6.50
CA GLU A 8 4.34 -16.59 -7.48
C GLU A 8 3.18 -15.75 -6.92
N ALA A 9 2.82 -15.95 -5.65
CA ALA A 9 1.80 -15.16 -4.97
C ALA A 9 2.19 -13.68 -4.90
N ILE A 10 3.43 -13.39 -4.49
CA ILE A 10 3.96 -12.02 -4.43
C ILE A 10 4.00 -11.41 -5.84
N ARG A 11 4.52 -12.14 -6.83
CA ARG A 11 4.60 -11.65 -8.20
C ARG A 11 3.23 -11.30 -8.77
N ARG A 12 2.24 -12.19 -8.63
CA ARG A 12 0.87 -11.94 -9.08
C ARG A 12 0.21 -10.77 -8.35
N ALA A 13 0.42 -10.65 -7.04
CA ALA A 13 -0.09 -9.51 -6.28
C ALA A 13 0.48 -8.18 -6.79
N ILE A 14 1.79 -8.09 -7.04
CA ILE A 14 2.42 -6.89 -7.59
C ILE A 14 1.92 -6.56 -9.01
N GLU A 15 1.72 -7.58 -9.87
CA GLU A 15 1.34 -7.39 -11.27
C GLU A 15 -0.15 -7.11 -11.46
N LYS A 16 -1.02 -7.81 -10.72
CA LYS A 16 -2.47 -7.84 -10.99
C LYS A 16 -3.33 -7.08 -9.97
N ASN A 17 -2.80 -6.79 -8.77
CA ASN A 17 -3.59 -6.13 -7.74
C ASN A 17 -4.08 -4.75 -8.18
N PRO A 18 -5.40 -4.46 -8.08
CA PRO A 18 -5.98 -3.17 -8.49
C PRO A 18 -5.37 -1.96 -7.80
N THR A 19 -4.91 -2.11 -6.54
CA THR A 19 -4.27 -1.01 -5.79
C THR A 19 -2.95 -0.59 -6.43
N VAL A 20 -2.14 -1.56 -6.91
CA VAL A 20 -0.89 -1.28 -7.63
C VAL A 20 -1.18 -0.63 -8.99
N GLN A 21 -2.21 -1.10 -9.69
CA GLN A 21 -2.63 -0.50 -10.96
C GLN A 21 -3.12 0.94 -10.78
N ALA A 22 -3.92 1.20 -9.72
CA ALA A 22 -4.36 2.54 -9.37
C ALA A 22 -3.18 3.46 -9.02
N ALA A 23 -2.19 2.97 -8.27
CA ALA A 23 -0.96 3.71 -7.98
C ALA A 23 -0.17 4.01 -9.27
N ALA A 24 -0.05 3.05 -10.19
CA ALA A 24 0.62 3.24 -11.49
C ALA A 24 -0.07 4.32 -12.34
N ALA A 25 -1.40 4.44 -12.29
CA ALA A 25 -2.13 5.55 -12.92
C ALA A 25 -1.73 6.92 -12.35
N GLY A 26 -1.26 6.98 -11.10
CA GLY A 26 -0.69 8.17 -10.49
C GLY A 26 0.56 8.69 -11.23
N ILE A 27 1.41 7.81 -11.75
CA ILE A 27 2.57 8.20 -12.59
C ILE A 27 2.06 8.85 -13.89
N LEU A 28 1.08 8.24 -14.57
CA LEU A 28 0.52 8.79 -15.80
C LEU A 28 -0.09 10.19 -15.57
N ARG A 29 -0.76 10.38 -14.42
CA ARG A 29 -1.26 11.69 -14.02
C ARG A 29 -0.13 12.69 -13.81
N ALA A 30 0.94 12.32 -13.12
CA ALA A 30 2.10 13.18 -12.89
C ALA A 30 2.83 13.52 -14.21
N GLU A 31 2.94 12.57 -15.14
CA GLU A 31 3.45 12.81 -16.49
C GLU A 31 2.56 13.77 -17.29
N GLY A 32 1.24 13.64 -17.18
CA GLY A 32 0.28 14.57 -17.77
C GLY A 32 0.48 15.99 -17.26
N LEU A 33 0.63 16.17 -15.95
CA LEU A 33 0.92 17.46 -15.32
C LEU A 33 2.29 18.02 -15.77
N LEU A 34 3.32 17.18 -15.90
CA LEU A 34 4.62 17.58 -16.42
C LEU A 34 4.52 18.04 -17.87
N ARG A 35 3.77 17.32 -18.72
CA ARG A 35 3.51 17.73 -20.11
C ARG A 35 2.79 19.07 -20.17
N GLN A 36 1.78 19.27 -19.32
CA GLN A 36 1.07 20.54 -19.19
C GLN A 36 1.99 21.68 -18.76
N ALA A 37 2.85 21.45 -17.75
CA ALA A 37 3.82 22.44 -17.29
C ALA A 37 4.87 22.78 -18.38
N ARG A 38 5.27 21.79 -19.18
CA ARG A 38 6.14 21.99 -20.35
C ARG A 38 5.44 22.78 -21.46
N ALA A 39 4.17 22.52 -21.71
CA ALA A 39 3.38 23.23 -22.71
C ALA A 39 3.24 24.72 -22.35
N ALA A 40 3.05 25.05 -21.06
CA ALA A 40 2.98 26.43 -20.58
C ALA A 40 4.26 27.26 -20.79
N THR A 41 5.37 26.63 -21.18
CA THR A 41 6.65 27.32 -21.50
C THR A 41 6.94 27.34 -23.01
N ARG A 42 5.97 27.02 -23.87
CA ARG A 42 6.11 26.91 -25.32
C ARG A 42 5.07 27.79 -25.99
N LEU A 43 5.24 27.96 -27.31
CA LEU A 43 4.28 28.66 -28.14
C LEU A 43 2.87 28.03 -27.97
N GLN A 44 1.91 28.92 -27.68
CA GLN A 44 0.47 28.58 -27.63
C GLN A 44 -0.25 29.40 -28.69
N VAL A 45 -1.21 28.78 -29.37
CA VAL A 45 -2.01 29.44 -30.39
C VAL A 45 -3.50 29.26 -30.08
N PHE A 46 -4.21 30.38 -29.95
CA PHE A 46 -5.63 30.41 -29.65
C PHE A 46 -6.38 31.12 -30.75
N GLY A 47 -7.51 30.57 -31.21
CA GLY A 47 -8.45 31.21 -32.09
C GLY A 47 -9.68 31.71 -31.29
N ASN A 48 -10.09 32.95 -31.52
CA ASN A 48 -11.28 33.53 -30.96
C ASN A 48 -12.17 34.11 -32.08
N ILE A 49 -13.44 33.76 -32.09
CA ILE A 49 -14.44 34.32 -32.98
C ILE A 49 -15.49 35.00 -32.10
N THR A 50 -15.64 36.32 -32.27
CA THR A 50 -16.57 37.12 -31.49
C THR A 50 -17.60 37.77 -32.42
N THR A 51 -18.88 37.53 -32.15
CA THR A 51 -19.96 38.24 -32.81
C THR A 51 -20.50 39.32 -31.83
N THR A 52 -20.53 40.56 -32.27
CA THR A 52 -21.05 41.65 -31.47
C THR A 52 -22.31 42.20 -32.15
N THR A 53 -23.42 42.27 -31.41
CA THR A 53 -24.67 42.91 -31.83
C THR A 53 -24.97 44.04 -30.87
N LEU A 54 -25.03 45.25 -31.38
CA LEU A 54 -25.41 46.47 -30.64
C LEU A 54 -26.91 46.76 -30.83
N ASN A 55 -27.50 47.42 -29.85
CA ASN A 55 -28.89 47.90 -29.96
C ASN A 55 -29.09 48.91 -31.10
N THR A 56 -28.06 49.76 -31.32
CA THR A 56 -28.02 50.77 -32.43
C THR A 56 -26.64 50.80 -33.04
N GLY A 57 -26.54 50.97 -34.36
CA GLY A 57 -25.28 51.34 -35.03
C GLY A 57 -25.02 52.83 -34.87
N VAL A 58 -23.78 53.28 -35.13
CA VAL A 58 -23.42 54.70 -35.15
C VAL A 58 -23.05 55.08 -36.57
N ASP A 59 -23.83 56.05 -37.13
CA ASP A 59 -23.59 56.62 -38.44
C ASP A 59 -23.03 58.04 -38.28
N PHE A 60 -22.08 58.43 -39.09
CA PHE A 60 -21.52 59.74 -39.16
C PHE A 60 -21.49 60.23 -40.65
N GLN A 61 -22.12 61.31 -40.95
CA GLN A 61 -22.23 61.89 -42.32
C GLN A 61 -22.67 60.84 -43.37
N GLY A 62 -23.63 59.99 -43.03
CA GLY A 62 -24.20 58.97 -43.93
C GLY A 62 -23.36 57.71 -44.09
N THR A 63 -22.23 57.57 -43.35
CA THR A 63 -21.38 56.38 -43.36
C THR A 63 -21.44 55.72 -42.03
N THR A 64 -21.62 54.38 -42.01
CA THR A 64 -21.64 53.57 -40.78
C THR A 64 -20.26 53.47 -40.19
N VAL A 65 -20.05 54.15 -39.06
CA VAL A 65 -18.77 54.10 -38.31
C VAL A 65 -18.70 52.89 -37.41
N THR A 66 -19.80 52.55 -36.75
CA THR A 66 -19.94 51.37 -35.92
C THR A 66 -21.14 50.57 -36.40
N PRO A 67 -20.94 49.41 -37.04
CA PRO A 67 -22.04 48.56 -37.51
C PRO A 67 -22.78 47.94 -36.33
N ARG A 68 -24.14 47.80 -36.49
CA ARG A 68 -24.95 47.13 -35.48
C ARG A 68 -24.51 45.67 -35.23
N ASN A 69 -24.11 44.98 -36.27
CA ASN A 69 -23.61 43.63 -36.21
C ASN A 69 -22.18 43.60 -36.74
N SER A 70 -21.28 42.97 -35.98
CA SER A 70 -19.90 42.75 -36.43
C SER A 70 -19.41 41.35 -36.02
N LEU A 71 -18.57 40.76 -36.84
CA LEU A 71 -17.87 39.50 -36.62
C LEU A 71 -16.40 39.79 -36.61
N ALA A 72 -15.74 39.43 -35.52
CA ALA A 72 -14.28 39.52 -35.40
C ALA A 72 -13.69 38.12 -35.19
N ALA A 73 -12.74 37.74 -36.02
CA ALA A 73 -11.91 36.53 -35.83
C ALA A 73 -10.48 36.96 -35.48
N THR A 74 -9.97 36.52 -34.37
CA THR A 74 -8.62 36.80 -33.89
C THR A 74 -7.87 35.50 -33.62
N LEU A 75 -6.68 35.36 -34.18
CA LEU A 75 -5.72 34.32 -33.77
C LEU A 75 -4.67 34.95 -32.86
N THR A 76 -4.39 34.33 -31.73
CA THR A 76 -3.35 34.80 -30.81
C THR A 76 -2.28 33.71 -30.69
N ALA A 77 -1.12 34.00 -31.15
CA ALA A 77 0.08 33.20 -30.89
C ALA A 77 0.87 33.84 -29.75
N ASP A 78 0.97 33.14 -28.63
CA ASP A 78 1.62 33.59 -27.40
C ASP A 78 2.87 32.75 -27.15
N MET A 79 4.03 33.41 -27.00
CA MET A 79 5.32 32.79 -26.72
C MET A 79 5.92 33.42 -25.46
N PRO A 80 6.03 32.70 -24.34
CA PRO A 80 6.69 33.17 -23.14
C PRO A 80 8.22 33.25 -23.37
N ILE A 81 8.79 34.47 -23.39
CA ILE A 81 10.22 34.73 -23.55
C ILE A 81 10.94 34.64 -22.20
N VAL A 82 10.36 35.26 -21.17
CA VAL A 82 10.84 35.17 -19.79
C VAL A 82 9.68 34.75 -18.91
N ALA A 83 9.74 33.55 -18.37
CA ALA A 83 8.67 32.94 -17.59
C ALA A 83 9.22 32.17 -16.38
N ALA A 84 9.97 32.86 -15.49
CA ALA A 84 10.67 32.23 -14.38
C ALA A 84 9.75 31.36 -13.50
N ALA A 85 8.52 31.82 -13.21
CA ALA A 85 7.51 31.09 -12.47
C ALA A 85 7.00 29.84 -13.24
N ALA A 86 6.88 29.90 -14.56
CA ALA A 86 6.47 28.75 -15.39
C ALA A 86 7.60 27.71 -15.46
N TRP A 87 8.84 28.14 -15.60
CA TRP A 87 10.01 27.24 -15.56
C TRP A 87 10.15 26.58 -14.18
N ALA A 88 9.87 27.30 -13.08
CA ALA A 88 9.84 26.73 -11.75
C ALA A 88 8.75 25.62 -11.63
N ARG A 89 7.54 25.90 -12.10
CA ARG A 89 6.44 24.92 -12.12
C ARG A 89 6.79 23.68 -12.93
N ARG A 90 7.50 23.84 -14.04
CA ARG A 90 7.97 22.68 -14.83
C ARG A 90 8.95 21.82 -14.04
N ALA A 91 9.93 22.41 -13.35
CA ALA A 91 10.87 21.67 -12.51
C ALA A 91 10.18 21.01 -11.30
N GLN A 92 9.21 21.70 -10.69
CA GLN A 92 8.39 21.15 -9.60
C GLN A 92 7.50 19.96 -10.07
N ALA A 93 6.96 20.03 -11.29
CA ALA A 93 6.20 18.93 -11.89
C ALA A 93 7.10 17.71 -12.21
N GLU A 94 8.40 17.93 -12.50
CA GLU A 94 9.37 16.86 -12.66
C GLU A 94 9.66 16.16 -11.31
N ASP A 95 9.85 16.93 -10.25
CA ASP A 95 9.98 16.37 -8.89
C ASP A 95 8.70 15.62 -8.45
N ALA A 96 7.52 16.16 -8.74
CA ALA A 96 6.24 15.50 -8.44
C ALA A 96 6.10 14.16 -9.19
N ARG A 97 6.61 14.05 -10.43
CA ARG A 97 6.68 12.77 -11.14
C ARG A 97 7.59 11.77 -10.43
N ASN A 98 8.78 12.21 -9.99
CA ASN A 98 9.71 11.35 -9.25
C ASN A 98 9.10 10.87 -7.92
N VAL A 99 8.41 11.74 -7.20
CA VAL A 99 7.65 11.37 -5.98
C VAL A 99 6.61 10.30 -6.30
N ALA A 100 5.85 10.45 -7.40
CA ALA A 100 4.86 9.45 -7.82
C ALA A 100 5.49 8.08 -8.14
N GLU A 101 6.69 8.04 -8.71
CA GLU A 101 7.44 6.79 -8.96
C GLU A 101 7.81 6.08 -7.66
N PHE A 102 8.31 6.82 -6.66
CA PHE A 102 8.62 6.25 -5.34
C PHE A 102 7.36 5.81 -4.60
N ALA A 103 6.24 6.55 -4.74
CA ALA A 103 4.96 6.16 -4.16
C ALA A 103 4.44 4.81 -4.73
N VAL A 104 4.59 4.59 -6.04
CA VAL A 104 4.27 3.30 -6.66
C VAL A 104 5.17 2.19 -6.14
N ALA A 105 6.47 2.45 -6.00
CA ALA A 105 7.41 1.48 -5.45
C ALA A 105 7.04 1.09 -4.01
N ASP A 106 6.64 2.05 -3.18
CA ASP A 106 6.18 1.76 -1.82
C ASP A 106 4.85 1.01 -1.79
N THR A 107 3.89 1.36 -2.66
CA THR A 107 2.63 0.63 -2.80
C THR A 107 2.87 -0.83 -3.20
N ARG A 108 3.78 -1.10 -4.15
CA ARG A 108 4.17 -2.46 -4.54
C ARG A 108 4.70 -3.25 -3.35
N ARG A 109 5.59 -2.66 -2.56
CA ARG A 109 6.12 -3.27 -1.35
C ARG A 109 5.01 -3.59 -0.34
N GLN A 110 4.08 -2.66 -0.10
CA GLN A 110 2.95 -2.87 0.81
C GLN A 110 2.06 -4.03 0.35
N VAL A 111 1.73 -4.10 -0.93
CA VAL A 111 0.91 -5.18 -1.51
C VAL A 111 1.66 -6.51 -1.46
N ALA A 112 2.99 -6.52 -1.74
CA ALA A 112 3.82 -7.71 -1.61
C ALA A 112 3.82 -8.24 -0.16
N LEU A 113 3.95 -7.36 0.82
CA LEU A 113 3.91 -7.72 2.24
C LEU A 113 2.53 -8.28 2.63
N ALA A 114 1.44 -7.64 2.19
CA ALA A 114 0.09 -8.13 2.46
C ALA A 114 -0.14 -9.53 1.86
N ALA A 115 0.36 -9.79 0.65
CA ALA A 115 0.29 -11.11 0.01
C ALA A 115 1.13 -12.16 0.77
N ALA A 116 2.33 -11.78 1.24
CA ALA A 116 3.17 -12.64 2.07
C ALA A 116 2.50 -13.00 3.39
N ASP A 117 1.90 -12.03 4.08
CA ASP A 117 1.17 -12.25 5.32
C ASP A 117 -0.06 -13.15 5.13
N ALA A 118 -0.82 -12.94 4.05
CA ALA A 118 -1.97 -13.79 3.71
C ALA A 118 -1.52 -15.24 3.41
N TYR A 119 -0.41 -15.39 2.69
CA TYR A 119 0.18 -16.72 2.40
C TYR A 119 0.60 -17.44 3.68
N LEU A 120 1.29 -16.77 4.60
CA LEU A 120 1.67 -17.33 5.90
C LEU A 120 0.45 -17.67 6.75
N THR A 121 -0.62 -16.88 6.65
CA THR A 121 -1.89 -17.17 7.35
C THR A 121 -2.49 -18.50 6.89
N ILE A 122 -2.41 -18.83 5.59
CA ILE A 122 -2.88 -20.13 5.07
C ILE A 122 -2.05 -21.28 5.67
N LEU A 123 -0.72 -21.14 5.73
CA LEU A 123 0.15 -22.17 6.30
C LEU A 123 -0.15 -22.40 7.79
N ALA A 124 -0.34 -21.33 8.55
CA ALA A 124 -0.71 -21.41 9.96
C ALA A 124 -2.09 -22.07 10.15
N ALA A 125 -3.10 -21.64 9.39
CA ALA A 125 -4.46 -22.20 9.46
C ALA A 125 -4.46 -23.69 9.09
N ARG A 126 -3.68 -24.12 8.10
CA ARG A 126 -3.55 -25.53 7.72
C ARG A 126 -2.97 -26.37 8.87
N ARG A 127 -1.94 -25.89 9.55
CA ARG A 127 -1.36 -26.58 10.72
C ARG A 127 -2.35 -26.70 11.89
N VAL A 128 -3.18 -25.65 12.10
CA VAL A 128 -4.24 -25.72 13.12
C VAL A 128 -5.30 -26.76 12.74
N VAL A 129 -5.70 -26.84 11.46
CA VAL A 129 -6.60 -27.91 10.98
C VAL A 129 -6.01 -29.29 11.24
N GLU A 130 -4.72 -29.50 10.93
CA GLU A 130 -4.03 -30.78 11.15
C GLU A 130 -3.91 -31.13 12.64
N ALA A 131 -3.62 -30.17 13.51
CA ALA A 131 -3.56 -30.38 14.95
C ALA A 131 -4.94 -30.79 15.51
N ASN A 132 -5.99 -30.07 15.14
CA ASN A 132 -7.35 -30.38 15.55
C ASN A 132 -7.84 -31.73 14.99
N ALA A 133 -7.46 -32.07 13.74
CA ALA A 133 -7.81 -33.37 13.15
C ALA A 133 -7.16 -34.52 13.92
N ARG A 134 -5.87 -34.40 14.29
CA ARG A 134 -5.19 -35.41 15.13
C ARG A 134 -5.86 -35.55 16.49
N ALA A 135 -6.22 -34.42 17.14
CA ALA A 135 -6.91 -34.43 18.42
C ALA A 135 -8.28 -35.13 18.33
N ARG A 136 -9.06 -34.82 17.29
CA ARG A 136 -10.33 -35.48 16.99
C ARG A 136 -10.17 -37.01 16.83
N ASP A 137 -9.15 -37.44 16.09
CA ASP A 137 -8.90 -38.86 15.84
C ASP A 137 -8.50 -39.58 17.14
N THR A 138 -7.73 -38.96 18.02
CA THR A 138 -7.41 -39.46 19.36
C THR A 138 -8.67 -39.56 20.25
N ALA A 139 -9.46 -38.49 20.29
CA ALA A 139 -10.70 -38.46 21.04
C ALA A 139 -11.72 -39.50 20.54
N LYS A 140 -11.76 -39.76 19.22
CA LYS A 140 -12.57 -40.83 18.64
C LYS A 140 -12.13 -42.21 19.12
N ALA A 141 -10.82 -42.50 19.06
CA ALA A 141 -10.28 -43.77 19.52
C ALA A 141 -10.59 -44.00 21.01
N HIS A 142 -10.53 -42.93 21.82
CA HIS A 142 -10.91 -43.00 23.23
C HIS A 142 -12.39 -43.22 23.42
N PHE A 143 -13.28 -42.57 22.66
CA PHE A 143 -14.71 -42.78 22.67
C PHE A 143 -15.07 -44.21 22.27
N ASP A 144 -14.47 -44.76 21.23
CA ASP A 144 -14.66 -46.12 20.75
C ASP A 144 -14.32 -47.13 21.86
N LEU A 145 -13.16 -46.95 22.53
CA LEU A 145 -12.72 -47.76 23.67
C LEU A 145 -13.67 -47.68 24.88
N ALA A 146 -14.10 -46.46 25.24
CA ALA A 146 -15.00 -46.27 26.37
C ALA A 146 -16.36 -46.92 26.11
N THR A 147 -16.84 -46.89 24.88
CA THR A 147 -18.08 -47.54 24.45
C THR A 147 -17.96 -49.07 24.48
N GLU A 148 -16.84 -49.63 24.03
CA GLU A 148 -16.56 -51.06 24.09
C GLU A 148 -16.51 -51.57 25.55
N LEU A 149 -15.84 -50.83 26.44
CA LEU A 149 -15.81 -51.15 27.86
C LEU A 149 -17.20 -51.12 28.53
N GLU A 150 -18.05 -50.12 28.15
CA GLU A 150 -19.43 -50.05 28.61
C GLU A 150 -20.24 -51.30 28.16
N GLN A 151 -20.16 -51.64 26.87
CA GLN A 151 -20.88 -52.81 26.30
C GLN A 151 -20.46 -54.14 26.94
N ARG A 152 -19.21 -54.26 27.35
CA ARG A 152 -18.68 -55.44 28.05
C ARG A 152 -18.96 -55.43 29.56
N GLY A 153 -19.60 -54.38 30.08
CA GLY A 153 -19.88 -54.23 31.52
C GLY A 153 -18.64 -53.86 32.36
N ALA A 154 -17.51 -53.53 31.74
CA ALA A 154 -16.29 -53.13 32.40
C ALA A 154 -16.11 -51.61 32.50
N GLY A 155 -17.00 -50.81 31.89
CA GLY A 155 -17.00 -49.36 31.89
C GLY A 155 -18.34 -48.75 32.32
N SER A 156 -18.34 -47.47 32.69
CA SER A 156 -19.58 -46.77 33.03
C SER A 156 -20.13 -45.98 31.83
N ARG A 157 -21.43 -45.92 31.67
CA ARG A 157 -22.11 -45.09 30.69
C ARG A 157 -21.71 -43.60 30.78
N LEU A 158 -21.39 -43.10 31.99
CA LEU A 158 -20.90 -41.74 32.20
C LEU A 158 -19.57 -41.50 31.47
N ASN A 159 -18.67 -42.48 31.48
CA ASN A 159 -17.37 -42.38 30.81
C ASN A 159 -17.52 -42.35 29.27
N ALA A 160 -18.41 -43.20 28.72
CA ALA A 160 -18.71 -43.18 27.28
C ALA A 160 -19.35 -41.85 26.84
N LEU A 161 -20.30 -41.30 27.62
CA LEU A 161 -20.91 -39.99 27.33
C LEU A 161 -19.87 -38.82 27.39
N ARG A 162 -18.96 -38.86 28.36
CA ARG A 162 -17.88 -37.83 28.45
C ARG A 162 -16.93 -37.91 27.26
N ALA A 163 -16.52 -39.12 26.87
CA ALA A 163 -15.68 -39.32 25.70
C ALA A 163 -16.38 -38.90 24.40
N GLN A 164 -17.69 -39.18 24.26
CA GLN A 164 -18.51 -38.72 23.15
C GLN A 164 -18.60 -37.20 23.09
N GLN A 165 -18.80 -36.54 24.23
CA GLN A 165 -18.80 -35.06 24.31
C GLN A 165 -17.48 -34.47 23.85
N GLN A 166 -16.34 -35.05 24.29
CA GLN A 166 -15.03 -34.59 23.87
C GLN A 166 -14.82 -34.76 22.36
N PHE A 167 -15.14 -35.93 21.81
CA PHE A 167 -15.07 -36.21 20.37
C PHE A 167 -15.91 -35.19 19.56
N SER A 168 -17.19 -34.95 19.96
CA SER A 168 -18.04 -33.96 19.29
C SER A 168 -17.49 -32.53 19.39
N THR A 169 -16.83 -32.18 20.50
CA THR A 169 -16.17 -30.87 20.66
C THR A 169 -15.00 -30.74 19.71
N ASP A 170 -14.15 -31.76 19.60
CA ASP A 170 -12.99 -31.72 18.72
C ASP A 170 -13.40 -31.77 17.24
N GLU A 171 -14.51 -32.45 16.90
CA GLU A 171 -15.11 -32.41 15.56
C GLU A 171 -15.55 -30.99 15.19
N ALA A 172 -16.20 -30.26 16.08
CA ALA A 172 -16.57 -28.86 15.87
C ALA A 172 -15.38 -27.93 15.72
N LEU A 173 -14.28 -28.18 16.45
CA LEU A 173 -13.03 -27.43 16.30
C LEU A 173 -12.36 -27.64 14.93
N VAL A 174 -12.42 -28.86 14.38
CA VAL A 174 -11.93 -29.13 13.01
C VAL A 174 -12.73 -28.31 11.99
N GLU A 175 -14.04 -28.27 12.07
CA GLU A 175 -14.89 -27.52 11.14
C GLU A 175 -14.64 -26.00 11.26
N THR A 176 -14.48 -25.49 12.48
CA THR A 176 -14.12 -24.07 12.71
C THR A 176 -12.75 -23.73 12.09
N ALA A 177 -11.77 -24.61 12.26
CA ALA A 177 -10.43 -24.42 11.68
C ALA A 177 -10.46 -24.50 10.15
N ARG A 178 -11.27 -25.39 9.56
CA ARG A 178 -11.48 -25.46 8.10
C ARG A 178 -12.08 -24.17 7.53
N LEU A 179 -13.07 -23.62 8.22
CA LEU A 179 -13.65 -22.33 7.81
C LEU A 179 -12.63 -21.21 7.86
N ALA A 180 -11.79 -21.17 8.90
CA ALA A 180 -10.70 -20.18 8.99
C ALA A 180 -9.67 -20.35 7.87
N LEU A 181 -9.31 -21.59 7.52
CA LEU A 181 -8.44 -21.87 6.38
C LEU A 181 -9.04 -21.39 5.06
N TYR A 182 -10.31 -21.69 4.82
CA TYR A 182 -11.02 -21.23 3.62
C TYR A 182 -11.05 -19.70 3.53
N GLY A 183 -11.33 -19.01 4.64
CA GLY A 183 -11.30 -17.55 4.70
C GLY A 183 -9.91 -16.97 4.37
N ALA A 184 -8.82 -17.62 4.82
CA ALA A 184 -7.46 -17.21 4.49
C ALA A 184 -7.14 -17.44 3.00
N GLN A 185 -7.63 -18.54 2.40
CA GLN A 185 -7.48 -18.84 0.98
C GLN A 185 -8.21 -17.82 0.09
N GLU A 186 -9.42 -17.41 0.48
CA GLU A 186 -10.16 -16.32 -0.19
C GLU A 186 -9.42 -14.98 -0.09
N ALA A 187 -8.90 -14.64 1.09
CA ALA A 187 -8.15 -13.40 1.29
C ALA A 187 -6.91 -13.31 0.38
N LEU A 188 -6.17 -14.42 0.22
CA LEU A 188 -5.05 -14.47 -0.72
C LEU A 188 -5.54 -14.37 -2.17
N GLY A 189 -6.64 -15.06 -2.54
CA GLY A 189 -7.26 -14.98 -3.86
C GLY A 189 -7.55 -13.54 -4.28
N VAL A 190 -8.17 -12.76 -3.39
CA VAL A 190 -8.44 -11.32 -3.61
C VAL A 190 -7.15 -10.52 -3.83
N LEU A 191 -6.11 -10.75 -3.02
CA LEU A 191 -4.85 -10.00 -3.12
C LEU A 191 -4.12 -10.24 -4.44
N ILE A 192 -4.17 -11.47 -4.97
CA ILE A 192 -3.54 -11.83 -6.26
C ILE A 192 -4.47 -11.63 -7.45
N ALA A 193 -5.66 -11.07 -7.24
CA ALA A 193 -6.71 -10.89 -8.24
C ALA A 193 -7.05 -12.20 -8.97
N ALA A 194 -7.24 -13.28 -8.23
CA ALA A 194 -7.72 -14.56 -8.74
C ALA A 194 -9.25 -14.65 -8.59
N ASP A 195 -9.89 -15.38 -9.52
CA ASP A 195 -11.35 -15.60 -9.51
C ASP A 195 -11.76 -16.74 -8.56
N GLU A 196 -10.79 -17.40 -7.93
CA GLU A 196 -11.00 -18.55 -7.02
C GLU A 196 -10.06 -18.45 -5.80
N PRO A 197 -10.39 -19.15 -4.68
CA PRO A 197 -9.53 -19.21 -3.52
C PRO A 197 -8.14 -19.74 -3.87
N ALA A 198 -7.09 -19.11 -3.32
CA ALA A 198 -5.71 -19.50 -3.54
C ALA A 198 -5.16 -20.24 -2.33
N ASP A 199 -4.43 -21.34 -2.57
CA ASP A 199 -3.82 -22.17 -1.53
C ASP A 199 -2.29 -22.17 -1.64
N ALA A 200 -1.61 -22.23 -0.50
CA ALA A 200 -0.17 -22.26 -0.40
C ALA A 200 0.37 -23.64 -0.80
N SER A 201 1.33 -23.71 -1.74
CA SER A 201 1.92 -24.96 -2.21
C SER A 201 3.25 -25.31 -1.54
N ASP A 202 3.98 -24.33 -1.03
CA ASP A 202 5.32 -24.47 -0.43
C ASP A 202 5.42 -23.72 0.90
N GLU A 203 6.45 -24.04 1.68
CA GLU A 203 6.80 -23.32 2.91
C GLU A 203 8.03 -22.45 2.66
N PRO A 204 7.87 -21.10 2.62
CA PRO A 204 9.00 -20.23 2.40
C PRO A 204 9.97 -20.27 3.59
N ALA A 205 11.26 -20.35 3.29
CA ALA A 205 12.34 -20.15 4.25
C ALA A 205 12.80 -18.68 4.16
N PHE A 206 12.82 -17.98 5.29
CA PHE A 206 13.35 -16.63 5.38
C PHE A 206 14.75 -16.67 5.97
N ASP A 207 15.76 -16.64 5.09
CA ASP A 207 17.15 -16.58 5.51
C ASP A 207 17.50 -15.15 5.91
N LEU A 208 17.89 -14.99 7.15
CA LEU A 208 18.34 -13.69 7.66
C LEU A 208 19.80 -13.48 7.26
N PRO A 209 20.15 -12.31 6.67
CA PRO A 209 21.52 -12.03 6.32
C PRO A 209 22.39 -11.95 7.59
N ALA A 210 23.53 -12.67 7.57
CA ALA A 210 24.48 -12.70 8.69
C ALA A 210 25.01 -11.31 9.07
N ASP A 211 25.16 -10.42 8.08
CA ASP A 211 25.56 -9.02 8.21
C ASP A 211 24.36 -8.08 8.06
N ALA A 212 23.33 -8.27 8.90
CA ALA A 212 22.27 -7.24 8.95
C ALA A 212 22.91 -5.92 9.40
N PRO A 213 22.91 -4.85 8.56
CA PRO A 213 23.60 -3.62 8.89
C PRO A 213 23.11 -3.14 10.26
N SER A 214 24.06 -2.86 11.14
CA SER A 214 23.80 -2.11 12.36
C SER A 214 22.89 -0.93 11.97
N SER A 215 21.94 -0.56 12.80
CA SER A 215 20.89 0.45 12.63
C SER A 215 21.39 1.85 12.16
N GLN A 216 22.33 1.91 11.22
CA GLN A 216 22.81 3.16 10.64
C GLN A 216 21.74 3.71 9.71
N THR A 217 21.16 4.83 10.10
CA THR A 217 20.09 5.54 9.41
C THR A 217 20.36 5.73 7.91
N ALA A 218 21.61 5.99 7.53
CA ALA A 218 22.01 6.18 6.14
C ALA A 218 21.81 4.92 5.27
N SER A 219 22.00 3.72 5.82
CA SER A 219 21.78 2.48 5.08
C SER A 219 20.29 2.16 4.89
N LEU A 220 19.45 2.49 5.88
CA LEU A 220 18.00 2.25 5.79
C LEU A 220 17.35 3.10 4.69
N THR A 221 17.74 4.37 4.54
CA THR A 221 17.21 5.25 3.49
C THR A 221 17.55 4.76 2.07
N SER A 222 18.66 4.04 1.90
CA SER A 222 19.05 3.51 0.58
C SER A 222 18.26 2.26 0.17
N PHE A 223 17.69 1.50 1.11
CA PHE A 223 17.00 0.24 0.83
C PHE A 223 15.48 0.33 0.96
N ARG A 224 14.96 1.12 1.90
CA ARG A 224 13.52 1.23 2.17
C ARG A 224 12.82 2.18 1.19
N SER A 225 11.75 1.69 0.54
CA SER A 225 10.94 2.46 -0.42
C SER A 225 10.19 3.61 0.24
N ASP A 226 9.65 3.42 1.45
CA ASP A 226 8.95 4.44 2.22
C ASP A 226 9.88 5.62 2.58
N LEU A 227 11.11 5.35 3.02
CA LEU A 227 12.08 6.41 3.31
C LEU A 227 12.56 7.13 2.04
N LYS A 228 12.68 6.43 0.91
CA LYS A 228 12.95 7.06 -0.40
C LYS A 228 11.82 8.00 -0.81
N LEU A 229 10.57 7.59 -0.57
CA LEU A 229 9.41 8.43 -0.84
C LEU A 229 9.45 9.72 -0.01
N PHE A 230 9.61 9.64 1.31
CA PHE A 230 9.70 10.82 2.18
C PHE A 230 10.89 11.72 1.84
N ALA A 231 12.04 11.13 1.47
CA ALA A 231 13.19 11.91 1.02
C ALA A 231 12.92 12.67 -0.29
N ALA A 232 12.21 12.02 -1.24
CA ALA A 232 11.82 12.67 -2.50
C ALA A 232 10.80 13.80 -2.27
N GLU A 233 9.83 13.60 -1.37
CA GLU A 233 8.86 14.62 -0.96
C GLU A 233 9.55 15.83 -0.31
N GLN A 234 10.54 15.60 0.56
CA GLN A 234 11.33 16.66 1.16
C GLN A 234 12.10 17.47 0.09
N LEU A 235 12.78 16.80 -0.85
CA LEU A 235 13.50 17.46 -1.94
C LEU A 235 12.56 18.28 -2.84
N ALA A 236 11.37 17.77 -3.13
CA ALA A 236 10.35 18.49 -3.88
C ALA A 236 9.88 19.75 -3.12
N ALA A 237 9.62 19.65 -1.81
CA ALA A 237 9.25 20.78 -0.96
C ALA A 237 10.38 21.83 -0.85
N GLU A 238 11.63 21.41 -0.73
CA GLU A 238 12.81 22.30 -0.73
C GLU A 238 12.92 23.08 -2.04
N ARG A 239 12.68 22.45 -3.18
CA ARG A 239 12.63 23.13 -4.47
C ARG A 239 11.52 24.18 -4.50
N ILE A 240 10.31 23.84 -4.03
CA ILE A 240 9.17 24.77 -3.99
C ILE A 240 9.51 26.03 -3.18
N VAL A 241 10.16 25.88 -2.03
CA VAL A 241 10.61 27.02 -1.22
C VAL A 241 11.70 27.83 -1.93
N ARG A 242 12.70 27.18 -2.49
CA ARG A 242 13.78 27.85 -3.25
C ARG A 242 13.23 28.61 -4.44
N ASP A 243 12.26 28.05 -5.15
CA ASP A 243 11.65 28.66 -6.31
C ASP A 243 10.71 29.82 -5.98
N SER A 244 10.37 30.04 -4.70
CA SER A 244 9.53 31.17 -4.26
C SER A 244 10.07 32.54 -4.64
N SER A 245 11.40 32.68 -4.84
CA SER A 245 12.02 33.89 -5.32
C SER A 245 11.63 34.22 -6.77
N LYS A 246 11.30 33.20 -7.58
CA LYS A 246 10.94 33.36 -8.98
C LYS A 246 9.55 33.99 -9.17
N ASP A 247 8.70 33.98 -8.13
CA ASP A 247 7.39 34.65 -8.15
C ASP A 247 7.52 36.17 -8.18
N TRP A 248 8.71 36.71 -7.89
CA TRP A 248 9.02 38.15 -7.95
C TRP A 248 9.63 38.60 -9.28
N TRP A 249 9.97 37.64 -10.14
CA TRP A 249 10.56 37.95 -11.43
C TRP A 249 9.48 38.44 -12.40
N PRO A 250 9.84 39.42 -13.28
CA PRO A 250 8.94 39.83 -14.36
C PRO A 250 8.72 38.66 -15.35
N SER A 251 7.50 38.59 -15.91
CA SER A 251 7.27 37.78 -17.11
C SER A 251 7.31 38.67 -18.36
N ILE A 252 7.82 38.10 -19.45
CA ILE A 252 7.85 38.76 -20.76
C ILE A 252 7.28 37.76 -21.76
N ASP A 253 6.19 38.19 -22.41
CA ASP A 253 5.47 37.39 -23.38
C ASP A 253 5.49 38.12 -24.75
N ALA A 254 5.75 37.36 -25.81
CA ALA A 254 5.64 37.85 -27.18
C ALA A 254 4.33 37.35 -27.78
N LEU A 255 3.47 38.28 -28.17
CA LEU A 255 2.16 37.97 -28.72
C LEU A 255 2.11 38.42 -30.20
N PHE A 256 1.71 37.50 -31.07
CA PHE A 256 1.39 37.83 -32.47
C PHE A 256 -0.13 37.60 -32.66
N GLN A 257 -0.85 38.64 -33.07
CA GLN A 257 -2.30 38.63 -33.13
C GLN A 257 -2.80 39.15 -34.49
N PRO A 258 -2.92 38.29 -35.51
CA PRO A 258 -3.68 38.61 -36.71
C PRO A 258 -5.17 38.57 -36.39
N SER A 259 -5.90 39.55 -36.93
CA SER A 259 -7.36 39.73 -36.75
C SER A 259 -8.03 40.12 -38.05
N SER A 260 -9.24 39.61 -38.23
CA SER A 260 -10.15 39.95 -39.34
C SER A 260 -11.49 40.37 -38.74
N THR A 261 -11.98 41.52 -39.17
CA THR A 261 -13.27 42.07 -38.70
C THR A 261 -14.17 42.38 -39.88
N TYR A 262 -15.41 41.89 -39.82
CA TYR A 262 -16.45 42.16 -40.80
C TYR A 262 -17.71 42.68 -40.15
N PRO A 263 -18.33 43.76 -40.67
CA PRO A 263 -17.79 44.66 -41.70
C PRO A 263 -16.51 45.35 -41.25
N SER A 264 -15.67 45.75 -42.22
CA SER A 264 -14.43 46.47 -41.90
C SER A 264 -14.72 47.74 -41.12
N PRO A 265 -13.99 48.05 -40.01
CA PRO A 265 -14.13 49.30 -39.30
C PRO A 265 -13.82 50.51 -40.27
N PHE A 266 -14.49 51.64 -40.12
CA PHE A 266 -14.39 52.76 -41.02
C PHE A 266 -12.95 53.32 -41.12
N PHE A 267 -12.23 53.35 -40.04
CA PHE A 267 -10.86 53.91 -39.98
C PHE A 267 -9.72 52.86 -40.01
N LEU A 268 -10.06 51.56 -40.04
CA LEU A 268 -9.06 50.48 -39.98
C LEU A 268 -9.33 49.44 -41.08
N PRO A 269 -8.29 48.81 -41.61
CA PRO A 269 -8.47 47.70 -42.53
C PRO A 269 -9.19 46.54 -41.82
N GLY A 270 -10.09 45.83 -42.55
CA GLY A 270 -10.79 44.65 -42.03
C GLY A 270 -9.83 43.54 -41.60
N ASN A 271 -8.67 43.45 -42.22
CA ASN A 271 -7.60 42.55 -41.85
C ASN A 271 -6.40 43.34 -41.28
N SER A 272 -5.97 42.98 -40.12
CA SER A 272 -4.85 43.62 -39.43
C SER A 272 -4.05 42.59 -38.64
N TRP A 273 -2.81 42.91 -38.32
CA TRP A 273 -2.02 42.13 -37.37
C TRP A 273 -1.29 43.08 -36.43
N ARG A 274 -1.00 42.60 -35.24
CA ARG A 274 -0.17 43.31 -34.27
C ARG A 274 0.81 42.35 -33.62
N PHE A 275 2.01 42.84 -33.37
CA PHE A 275 3.01 42.15 -32.55
C PHE A 275 3.18 42.98 -31.28
N LEU A 276 3.08 42.28 -30.12
CA LEU A 276 3.27 42.91 -28.84
C LEU A 276 4.36 42.16 -28.07
N LEU A 277 5.21 42.93 -27.41
CA LEU A 277 6.05 42.43 -26.36
C LEU A 277 5.53 42.97 -25.06
N GLN A 278 4.95 42.08 -24.25
CA GLN A 278 4.29 42.43 -22.99
C GLN A 278 5.18 42.03 -21.83
N ALA A 279 5.59 42.98 -20.99
CA ALA A 279 6.29 42.75 -19.75
C ALA A 279 5.32 42.94 -18.58
N ASN A 280 5.12 41.91 -17.74
CA ASN A 280 4.32 41.97 -16.53
C ASN A 280 5.24 41.94 -15.32
N VAL A 281 5.30 43.06 -14.59
CA VAL A 281 6.18 43.25 -13.43
C VAL A 281 5.30 43.33 -12.17
N PRO A 282 5.45 42.39 -11.24
CA PRO A 282 4.66 42.42 -10.01
C PRO A 282 5.25 43.48 -9.04
N VAL A 283 4.59 44.61 -8.92
CA VAL A 283 5.08 45.74 -8.08
C VAL A 283 4.56 45.63 -6.64
N PHE A 284 3.27 45.42 -6.48
CA PHE A 284 2.63 45.34 -5.15
C PHE A 284 1.46 44.38 -5.17
N ASP A 285 1.37 43.52 -4.15
CA ASP A 285 0.35 42.45 -4.07
C ASP A 285 -0.22 42.28 -2.64
N SER A 286 -0.13 43.32 -1.83
CA SER A 286 -0.61 43.28 -0.43
C SER A 286 -0.09 42.11 0.40
N GLY A 287 1.10 41.59 0.08
CA GLY A 287 1.74 40.51 0.83
C GLY A 287 1.36 39.10 0.38
N GLN A 288 0.64 38.92 -0.73
CA GLN A 288 0.21 37.59 -1.23
C GLN A 288 1.40 36.66 -1.46
N ARG A 289 2.47 37.12 -2.12
CA ARG A 289 3.69 36.31 -2.38
C ARG A 289 4.46 36.01 -1.09
N ALA A 290 4.55 36.98 -0.17
CA ALA A 290 5.17 36.77 1.12
C ALA A 290 4.44 35.69 1.95
N SER A 291 3.10 35.76 1.98
CA SER A 291 2.26 34.75 2.62
C SER A 291 2.37 33.37 1.97
N SER A 292 2.43 33.31 0.65
CA SER A 292 2.65 32.07 -0.10
C SER A 292 4.03 31.44 0.24
N LYS A 293 5.08 32.26 0.40
CA LYS A 293 6.39 31.78 0.83
C LYS A 293 6.36 31.18 2.24
N ILE A 294 5.65 31.83 3.19
CA ILE A 294 5.47 31.31 4.55
C ILE A 294 4.76 29.96 4.52
N GLN A 295 3.68 29.81 3.72
CA GLN A 295 2.96 28.54 3.57
C GLN A 295 3.89 27.44 3.02
N ARG A 296 4.70 27.73 2.01
CA ARG A 296 5.66 26.79 1.43
C ARG A 296 6.75 26.40 2.45
N GLN A 297 7.21 27.35 3.26
CA GLN A 297 8.16 27.07 4.34
C GLN A 297 7.56 26.17 5.40
N ALA A 298 6.31 26.42 5.81
CA ALA A 298 5.60 25.56 6.77
C ALA A 298 5.41 24.14 6.21
N ALA A 299 5.06 24.01 4.92
CA ALA A 299 4.94 22.71 4.26
C ALA A 299 6.29 21.97 4.20
N LEU A 300 7.41 22.66 4.00
CA LEU A 300 8.75 22.05 4.05
C LEU A 300 9.07 21.57 5.47
N GLU A 301 8.81 22.35 6.49
CA GLU A 301 9.04 21.94 7.90
C GLU A 301 8.16 20.73 8.28
N GLN A 302 6.93 20.67 7.77
CA GLN A 302 6.05 19.51 7.92
C GLN A 302 6.70 18.26 7.28
N THR A 303 7.15 18.35 6.01
CA THR A 303 7.79 17.21 5.32
C THR A 303 9.08 16.76 5.99
N ARG A 304 9.89 17.70 6.51
CA ARG A 304 11.10 17.38 7.29
C ARG A 304 10.78 16.61 8.55
N SER A 305 9.75 17.08 9.27
CA SER A 305 9.30 16.42 10.52
C SER A 305 8.76 15.02 10.24
N LEU A 306 7.99 14.84 9.15
CA LEU A 306 7.50 13.53 8.72
C LEU A 306 8.63 12.58 8.35
N PHE A 307 9.62 13.03 7.57
CA PHE A 307 10.79 12.22 7.23
C PHE A 307 11.63 11.84 8.45
N ALA A 308 11.86 12.79 9.38
CA ALA A 308 12.55 12.50 10.63
C ALA A 308 11.78 11.47 11.48
N GLY A 309 10.44 11.63 11.59
CA GLY A 309 9.57 10.68 12.27
C GLY A 309 9.61 9.29 11.63
N ALA A 310 9.50 9.20 10.31
CA ALA A 310 9.60 7.94 9.55
C ALA A 310 10.96 7.26 9.76
N THR A 311 12.05 8.02 9.82
CA THR A 311 13.39 7.50 10.07
C THR A 311 13.54 6.93 11.48
N MET A 312 13.00 7.63 12.49
CA MET A 312 12.97 7.13 13.86
C MET A 312 12.12 5.85 13.96
N GLN A 313 10.96 5.84 13.33
CA GLN A 313 10.07 4.68 13.27
C GLN A 313 10.76 3.49 12.61
N ALA A 314 11.43 3.69 11.46
CA ALA A 314 12.17 2.64 10.76
C ALA A 314 13.27 2.03 11.64
N THR A 315 14.03 2.86 12.34
CA THR A 315 15.06 2.41 13.28
C THR A 315 14.47 1.61 14.44
N SER A 316 13.33 2.04 14.97
CA SER A 316 12.59 1.33 16.03
C SER A 316 12.07 -0.02 15.54
N GLN A 317 11.49 -0.07 14.33
CA GLN A 317 11.01 -1.31 13.70
C GLN A 317 12.12 -2.35 13.55
N VAL A 318 13.31 -1.96 13.09
CA VAL A 318 14.46 -2.88 12.98
C VAL A 318 14.84 -3.46 14.33
N ARG A 319 14.89 -2.64 15.39
CA ARG A 319 15.21 -3.13 16.75
C ARG A 319 14.13 -4.07 17.27
N ALA A 320 12.86 -3.69 17.13
CA ALA A 320 11.73 -4.51 17.57
C ALA A 320 11.66 -5.84 16.82
N ALA A 321 11.84 -5.83 15.49
CA ALA A 321 11.82 -7.05 14.68
C ALA A 321 12.96 -8.00 15.01
N ARG A 322 14.16 -7.49 15.34
CA ARG A 322 15.28 -8.32 15.83
C ARG A 322 14.94 -9.04 17.14
N GLU A 323 14.39 -8.29 18.10
CA GLU A 323 13.99 -8.88 19.38
C GLU A 323 12.83 -9.88 19.19
N ALA A 324 11.88 -9.58 18.28
CA ALA A 324 10.80 -10.49 17.95
C ALA A 324 11.30 -11.82 17.39
N VAL A 325 12.32 -11.82 16.52
CA VAL A 325 12.95 -13.06 16.02
C VAL A 325 13.60 -13.82 17.17
N SER A 326 14.46 -13.18 17.96
CA SER A 326 15.16 -13.81 19.09
C SER A 326 14.18 -14.38 20.13
N SER A 327 13.13 -13.61 20.45
CA SER A 327 12.06 -14.07 21.36
C SER A 327 11.26 -15.22 20.75
N GLY A 328 10.90 -15.12 19.46
CA GLY A 328 10.18 -16.18 18.75
C GLY A 328 10.93 -17.52 18.72
N GLU A 329 12.26 -17.49 18.55
CA GLU A 329 13.08 -18.71 18.62
C GLU A 329 13.04 -19.34 20.03
N ARG A 330 13.15 -18.54 21.06
CA ARG A 330 13.01 -19.03 22.45
C ARG A 330 11.63 -19.60 22.74
N VAL A 331 10.57 -18.91 22.32
CA VAL A 331 9.17 -19.35 22.48
C VAL A 331 8.94 -20.67 21.76
N LEU A 332 9.36 -20.79 20.51
CA LEU A 332 9.21 -22.01 19.72
C LEU A 332 9.94 -23.20 20.38
N ALA A 333 11.17 -23.01 20.87
CA ALA A 333 11.90 -24.07 21.56
C ALA A 333 11.14 -24.55 22.83
N ARG A 334 10.55 -23.64 23.58
CA ARG A 334 9.74 -23.98 24.78
C ARG A 334 8.44 -24.66 24.42
N ALA A 335 7.72 -24.16 23.41
CA ALA A 335 6.46 -24.77 22.94
C ALA A 335 6.68 -26.21 22.45
N ARG A 336 7.75 -26.47 21.68
CA ARG A 336 8.12 -27.82 21.23
C ARG A 336 8.42 -28.75 22.40
N GLY A 337 9.14 -28.27 23.41
CA GLY A 337 9.40 -29.04 24.62
C GLY A 337 8.12 -29.41 25.38
N ALA A 338 7.22 -28.43 25.56
CA ALA A 338 5.94 -28.66 26.21
C ALA A 338 5.03 -29.63 25.44
N ALA A 339 5.00 -29.52 24.10
CA ALA A 339 4.22 -30.44 23.27
C ALA A 339 4.78 -31.89 23.32
N GLY A 340 6.09 -32.07 23.38
CA GLY A 340 6.68 -33.38 23.61
C GLY A 340 6.23 -33.97 24.94
N GLN A 341 6.39 -33.23 26.05
CA GLN A 341 5.96 -33.66 27.37
C GLN A 341 4.45 -33.95 27.44
N ALA A 342 3.62 -33.16 26.80
CA ALA A 342 2.18 -33.38 26.76
C ALA A 342 1.81 -34.68 26.03
N ARG A 343 2.49 -35.02 24.95
CA ARG A 343 2.32 -36.34 24.26
C ARG A 343 2.72 -37.48 25.14
N ASP A 344 3.87 -37.40 25.82
CA ASP A 344 4.32 -38.44 26.75
C ASP A 344 3.28 -38.68 27.87
N VAL A 345 2.66 -37.58 28.37
CA VAL A 345 1.58 -37.68 29.37
C VAL A 345 0.37 -38.40 28.80
N VAL A 346 -0.06 -38.12 27.58
CA VAL A 346 -1.17 -38.82 26.91
C VAL A 346 -0.89 -40.31 26.83
N ASP A 347 0.33 -40.69 26.38
CA ASP A 347 0.69 -42.08 26.21
C ASP A 347 0.71 -42.85 27.56
N ILE A 348 1.31 -42.24 28.59
CA ILE A 348 1.35 -42.83 29.94
C ILE A 348 -0.07 -42.94 30.51
N THR A 349 -0.88 -41.92 30.38
CA THR A 349 -2.28 -41.89 30.91
C THR A 349 -3.16 -42.91 30.19
N ASN A 350 -2.99 -43.09 28.88
CA ASN A 350 -3.68 -44.11 28.11
C ASN A 350 -3.32 -45.56 28.56
N ILE A 351 -2.05 -45.81 28.84
CA ILE A 351 -1.58 -47.08 29.36
C ILE A 351 -2.17 -47.33 30.76
N ALA A 352 -2.13 -46.33 31.63
CA ALA A 352 -2.68 -46.42 33.00
C ALA A 352 -4.20 -46.62 32.97
N PHE A 353 -4.92 -45.96 32.09
CA PHE A 353 -6.38 -46.12 31.90
C PHE A 353 -6.74 -47.56 31.48
N ARG A 354 -6.02 -48.09 30.50
CA ARG A 354 -6.23 -49.50 30.09
C ARG A 354 -5.93 -50.51 31.21
N ALA A 355 -4.99 -50.20 32.08
CA ALA A 355 -4.66 -51.00 33.26
C ALA A 355 -5.64 -50.76 34.45
N GLY A 356 -6.61 -49.84 34.33
CA GLY A 356 -7.54 -49.47 35.40
C GLY A 356 -6.94 -48.57 36.48
N ALA A 357 -5.74 -48.05 36.29
CA ALA A 357 -4.99 -47.20 37.23
C ALA A 357 -5.21 -45.69 37.02
N ALA A 358 -5.81 -45.25 35.89
CA ALA A 358 -6.19 -43.87 35.64
C ALA A 358 -7.70 -43.75 35.36
N THR A 359 -8.24 -42.55 35.59
CA THR A 359 -9.64 -42.23 35.34
C THR A 359 -9.84 -41.72 33.92
N ASN A 360 -11.08 -41.85 33.40
CA ASN A 360 -11.46 -41.29 32.08
C ASN A 360 -11.23 -39.79 31.97
N ILE A 361 -11.40 -39.04 33.08
CA ILE A 361 -11.22 -37.60 33.09
C ILE A 361 -9.73 -37.22 32.94
N GLU A 362 -8.83 -38.00 33.52
CA GLU A 362 -7.38 -37.80 33.38
C GLU A 362 -6.94 -37.99 31.94
N VAL A 363 -7.50 -38.95 31.19
CA VAL A 363 -7.22 -39.14 29.76
C VAL A 363 -7.71 -37.92 28.96
N ILE A 364 -8.94 -37.49 29.17
CA ILE A 364 -9.53 -36.34 28.46
C ILE A 364 -8.73 -35.06 28.74
N ASP A 365 -8.31 -34.84 29.97
CA ASP A 365 -7.50 -33.67 30.33
C ASP A 365 -6.07 -33.71 29.70
N ALA A 366 -5.47 -34.90 29.66
CA ALA A 366 -4.19 -35.12 28.99
C ALA A 366 -4.30 -34.85 27.46
N GLU A 367 -5.37 -35.39 26.83
CA GLU A 367 -5.64 -35.17 25.38
C GLU A 367 -5.86 -33.70 25.06
N ARG A 368 -6.62 -32.94 25.88
CA ARG A 368 -6.80 -31.51 25.73
C ARG A 368 -5.49 -30.76 25.87
N SER A 369 -4.69 -31.09 26.88
CA SER A 369 -3.38 -30.47 27.13
C SER A 369 -2.42 -30.69 25.94
N ALA A 370 -2.41 -31.89 25.36
CA ALA A 370 -1.58 -32.20 24.20
C ALA A 370 -2.04 -31.44 22.94
N ARG A 371 -3.36 -31.38 22.66
CA ARG A 371 -3.90 -30.58 21.58
C ARG A 371 -3.53 -29.10 21.72
N ASP A 372 -3.74 -28.53 22.91
CA ASP A 372 -3.45 -27.12 23.17
C ASP A 372 -1.94 -26.80 23.02
N ALA A 373 -1.08 -27.74 23.47
CA ALA A 373 0.36 -27.62 23.30
C ALA A 373 0.79 -27.75 21.82
N GLU A 374 0.20 -28.65 21.03
CA GLU A 374 0.48 -28.75 19.58
C GLU A 374 0.00 -27.52 18.83
N THR A 375 -1.14 -26.98 19.19
CA THR A 375 -1.64 -25.71 18.61
C THR A 375 -0.69 -24.56 18.96
N ALA A 376 -0.19 -24.51 20.19
CA ALA A 376 0.81 -23.51 20.60
C ALA A 376 2.13 -23.60 19.79
N VAL A 377 2.58 -24.81 19.43
CA VAL A 377 3.73 -24.98 18.52
C VAL A 377 3.44 -24.39 17.14
N ALA A 378 2.27 -24.70 16.55
CA ALA A 378 1.86 -24.19 15.25
C ALA A 378 1.83 -22.64 15.24
N VAL A 379 1.26 -22.04 16.29
CA VAL A 379 1.22 -20.57 16.45
C VAL A 379 2.63 -19.99 16.64
N ALA A 380 3.49 -20.63 17.43
CA ALA A 380 4.86 -20.17 17.66
C ALA A 380 5.72 -20.23 16.37
N GLU A 381 5.53 -21.25 15.54
CA GLU A 381 6.21 -21.36 14.24
C GLU A 381 5.75 -20.26 13.27
N ASP A 382 4.45 -19.98 13.20
CA ASP A 382 3.93 -18.88 12.38
C ASP A 382 4.44 -17.52 12.87
N THR A 383 4.41 -17.30 14.18
CA THR A 383 4.92 -16.07 14.80
C THR A 383 6.40 -15.82 14.46
N LEU A 384 7.24 -16.87 14.53
CA LEU A 384 8.65 -16.75 14.17
C LEU A 384 8.85 -16.48 12.67
N ARG A 385 8.08 -17.14 11.79
CA ARG A 385 8.14 -16.85 10.34
C ARG A 385 7.76 -15.39 10.04
N ARG A 386 6.69 -14.90 10.64
CA ARG A 386 6.28 -13.49 10.51
C ARG A 386 7.33 -12.54 11.05
N ALA A 387 7.91 -12.83 12.20
CA ALA A 387 8.99 -12.01 12.77
C ALA A 387 10.21 -11.92 11.84
N ARG A 388 10.58 -13.04 11.18
CA ARG A 388 11.66 -13.05 10.17
C ARG A 388 11.31 -12.25 8.93
N LEU A 389 10.09 -12.39 8.40
CA LEU A 389 9.58 -11.58 7.29
C LEU A 389 9.57 -10.08 7.64
N GLU A 390 9.10 -9.74 8.84
CA GLU A 390 9.06 -8.37 9.34
C GLU A 390 10.47 -7.78 9.45
N LEU A 391 11.44 -8.56 9.91
CA LEU A 391 12.83 -8.11 9.96
C LEU A 391 13.41 -7.86 8.56
N LEU A 392 13.17 -8.72 7.58
CA LEU A 392 13.58 -8.50 6.18
C LEU A 392 12.93 -7.23 5.61
N THR A 393 11.64 -7.02 5.90
CA THR A 393 10.90 -5.83 5.50
C THR A 393 11.44 -4.57 6.17
N ALA A 394 11.71 -4.61 7.47
CA ALA A 394 12.26 -3.49 8.22
C ALA A 394 13.67 -3.10 7.74
N LEU A 395 14.46 -4.06 7.25
CA LEU A 395 15.77 -3.84 6.64
C LEU A 395 15.67 -3.36 5.18
N GLY A 396 14.47 -3.35 4.56
CA GLY A 396 14.28 -3.01 3.15
C GLY A 396 14.81 -4.07 2.18
N ARG A 397 14.91 -5.32 2.61
CA ARG A 397 15.39 -6.46 1.80
C ARG A 397 14.27 -7.41 1.34
N PHE A 398 13.04 -7.05 1.59
CA PHE A 398 11.86 -7.71 1.05
C PHE A 398 11.31 -6.87 -0.10
N PRO A 399 10.89 -7.49 -1.24
CA PRO A 399 10.46 -6.80 -2.46
C PRO A 399 9.35 -5.79 -2.26
#